data_ef6168fb71baf0ca5a5f520e9542f80b
#
_entry.id   ef6168fb71baf0ca5a5f520e9542f80b
#
_cell.length_a   1.000
_cell.length_b   1.000
_cell.length_c   1.000
_cell.angle_alpha   90.00
_cell.angle_beta   90.00
_cell.angle_gamma   90.00
#
_symmetry.space_group_name_H-M   'P 1'
#
loop_
_entity.id
_entity.type
_entity.pdbx_description
1 polymer ?
#
loop_
_entity_poly.entity_id
_entity_poly.type
_entity_poly.pdbx_seq_one_letter_code
_entity_poly.pdbx_strand_id
1 'polypeptide(L)'
;MMRRQQIMDAAKKVFAARGFGGATIESIAEEAEFSPATLYLYFNSKDDLFASLNLTMLQQLTSKMEHVRDQALSPQKKIDELARALYEVYLLDPLNVVNVLRYQSKERLQRLSPGLSSQISDYTRKCMNTLAEIFEKGVRNGDLLDRNPAAFADIVWSLFSGLVLWEDTKKGFGSGKDLLQPTLELALEVINRGIKKTDVH
;
A
#
# COMPACT_ATOMS: atom_id res chain seq x y z
N MET A 1 -24.44 -6.39 -0.87
CA MET A 1 -23.16 -6.06 -0.21
C MET A 1 -22.51 -7.26 0.47
N MET A 2 -23.18 -8.05 1.30
CA MET A 2 -22.58 -9.20 2.03
C MET A 2 -21.86 -10.22 1.13
N ARG A 3 -22.45 -10.69 0.03
CA ARG A 3 -21.85 -11.72 -0.82
C ARG A 3 -20.53 -11.29 -1.49
N ARG A 4 -20.45 -10.05 -1.97
CA ARG A 4 -19.22 -9.53 -2.56
C ARG A 4 -18.06 -9.54 -1.54
N GLN A 5 -18.35 -9.16 -0.29
CA GLN A 5 -17.35 -9.18 0.78
C GLN A 5 -16.92 -10.61 1.12
N GLN A 6 -17.87 -11.57 1.23
CA GLN A 6 -17.55 -12.99 1.45
C GLN A 6 -16.60 -13.54 0.38
N ILE A 7 -16.85 -13.22 -0.90
CA ILE A 7 -15.96 -13.62 -2.00
C ILE A 7 -14.57 -12.99 -1.84
N MET A 8 -14.49 -11.70 -1.48
CA MET A 8 -13.21 -11.01 -1.26
C MET A 8 -12.44 -11.62 -0.08
N ASP A 9 -13.12 -11.97 1.02
CA ASP A 9 -12.49 -12.57 2.20
C ASP A 9 -11.98 -14.00 1.89
N ALA A 10 -12.74 -14.79 1.15
CA ALA A 10 -12.29 -16.11 0.64
C ALA A 10 -11.08 -15.95 -0.31
N ALA A 11 -11.13 -14.98 -1.23
CA ALA A 11 -10.03 -14.71 -2.13
C ALA A 11 -8.74 -14.36 -1.39
N LYS A 12 -8.81 -13.54 -0.33
CA LYS A 12 -7.66 -13.22 0.53
C LYS A 12 -7.01 -14.49 1.08
N LYS A 13 -7.80 -15.40 1.65
CA LYS A 13 -7.31 -16.66 2.22
C LYS A 13 -6.64 -17.54 1.16
N VAL A 14 -7.28 -17.69 -0.01
CA VAL A 14 -6.74 -18.51 -1.10
C VAL A 14 -5.46 -17.89 -1.68
N PHE A 15 -5.43 -16.58 -1.90
CA PHE A 15 -4.22 -15.88 -2.36
C PHE A 15 -3.09 -15.95 -1.33
N ALA A 16 -3.41 -15.88 -0.04
CA ALA A 16 -2.43 -16.04 1.03
C ALA A 16 -1.80 -17.44 1.05
N ALA A 17 -2.62 -18.49 0.87
CA ALA A 17 -2.19 -19.89 0.95
C ALA A 17 -1.44 -20.35 -0.31
N ARG A 18 -1.88 -19.92 -1.51
CA ARG A 18 -1.43 -20.46 -2.81
C ARG A 18 -0.72 -19.45 -3.69
N GLY A 19 -0.64 -18.19 -3.26
CA GLY A 19 -0.20 -17.07 -4.10
C GLY A 19 -1.22 -16.78 -5.21
N PHE A 20 -1.01 -15.68 -5.95
CA PHE A 20 -1.88 -15.33 -7.08
C PHE A 20 -1.83 -16.39 -8.21
N GLY A 21 -0.63 -16.92 -8.51
CA GLY A 21 -0.44 -17.90 -9.59
C GLY A 21 -1.13 -19.24 -9.33
N GLY A 22 -1.10 -19.72 -8.07
CA GLY A 22 -1.70 -21.00 -7.68
C GLY A 22 -3.19 -20.91 -7.33
N ALA A 23 -3.76 -19.72 -7.18
CA ALA A 23 -5.19 -19.53 -6.93
C ALA A 23 -5.99 -19.62 -8.23
N THR A 24 -7.18 -20.24 -8.17
CA THR A 24 -8.14 -20.32 -9.28
C THR A 24 -9.50 -19.77 -8.82
N ILE A 25 -10.35 -19.41 -9.76
CA ILE A 25 -11.74 -19.00 -9.45
C ILE A 25 -12.51 -20.12 -8.77
N GLU A 26 -12.26 -21.37 -9.17
CA GLU A 26 -12.86 -22.56 -8.56
C GLU A 26 -12.47 -22.70 -7.08
N SER A 27 -11.17 -22.57 -6.77
CA SER A 27 -10.70 -22.67 -5.37
C SER A 27 -11.20 -21.51 -4.50
N ILE A 28 -11.39 -20.33 -5.07
CA ILE A 28 -11.98 -19.18 -4.35
C ILE A 28 -13.48 -19.39 -4.14
N ALA A 29 -14.18 -19.95 -5.13
CA ALA A 29 -15.60 -20.26 -5.04
C ALA A 29 -15.88 -21.32 -3.98
N GLU A 30 -15.05 -22.37 -3.93
CA GLU A 30 -15.09 -23.41 -2.89
C GLU A 30 -14.91 -22.81 -1.49
N GLU A 31 -13.86 -21.98 -1.29
CA GLU A 31 -13.61 -21.30 0.00
C GLU A 31 -14.74 -20.32 0.39
N ALA A 32 -15.40 -19.71 -0.59
CA ALA A 32 -16.51 -18.78 -0.37
C ALA A 32 -17.86 -19.48 -0.19
N GLU A 33 -17.91 -20.81 -0.36
CA GLU A 33 -19.15 -21.62 -0.38
C GLU A 33 -20.13 -21.16 -1.47
N PHE A 34 -19.61 -20.77 -2.63
CA PHE A 34 -20.38 -20.37 -3.81
C PHE A 34 -19.99 -21.20 -5.04
N SER A 35 -20.84 -21.15 -6.07
CA SER A 35 -20.43 -21.68 -7.39
C SER A 35 -19.50 -20.69 -8.11
N PRO A 36 -18.60 -21.16 -9.01
CA PRO A 36 -17.81 -20.27 -9.88
C PRO A 36 -18.68 -19.29 -10.68
N ALA A 37 -19.86 -19.71 -11.12
CA ALA A 37 -20.82 -18.84 -11.82
C ALA A 37 -21.27 -17.69 -10.94
N THR A 38 -21.44 -17.91 -9.63
CA THR A 38 -21.77 -16.86 -8.68
C THR A 38 -20.66 -15.81 -8.59
N LEU A 39 -19.38 -16.24 -8.59
CA LEU A 39 -18.26 -15.31 -8.54
C LEU A 39 -18.22 -14.40 -9.76
N TYR A 40 -18.49 -14.95 -10.95
CA TYR A 40 -18.54 -14.17 -12.20
C TYR A 40 -19.66 -13.12 -12.25
N LEU A 41 -20.69 -13.22 -11.40
CA LEU A 41 -21.68 -12.16 -11.24
C LEU A 41 -21.12 -10.90 -10.54
N TYR A 42 -20.02 -11.03 -9.80
CA TYR A 42 -19.43 -9.94 -9.01
C TYR A 42 -18.06 -9.47 -9.54
N PHE A 43 -17.32 -10.35 -10.21
CA PHE A 43 -15.96 -10.08 -10.70
C PHE A 43 -15.77 -10.71 -12.08
N ASN A 44 -15.32 -9.93 -13.03
CA ASN A 44 -15.16 -10.40 -14.42
C ASN A 44 -14.00 -11.39 -14.58
N SER A 45 -13.02 -11.37 -13.67
CA SER A 45 -11.83 -12.22 -13.73
C SER A 45 -11.17 -12.35 -12.35
N LYS A 46 -10.22 -13.28 -12.24
CA LYS A 46 -9.35 -13.40 -11.08
C LYS A 46 -8.51 -12.12 -10.89
N ASP A 47 -8.06 -11.50 -11.98
CA ASP A 47 -7.33 -10.24 -11.94
C ASP A 47 -8.21 -9.11 -11.38
N ASP A 48 -9.48 -9.00 -11.79
CA ASP A 48 -10.43 -8.00 -11.26
C ASP A 48 -10.71 -8.22 -9.76
N LEU A 49 -10.83 -9.47 -9.32
CA LEU A 49 -11.02 -9.81 -7.92
C LEU A 49 -9.80 -9.40 -7.08
N PHE A 50 -8.60 -9.75 -7.55
CA PHE A 50 -7.34 -9.36 -6.89
C PHE A 50 -7.16 -7.83 -6.87
N ALA A 51 -7.44 -7.17 -7.98
CA ALA A 51 -7.36 -5.72 -8.08
C ALA A 51 -8.38 -4.99 -7.17
N SER A 52 -9.54 -5.61 -6.92
CA SER A 52 -10.51 -5.08 -5.96
C SER A 52 -10.00 -5.13 -4.51
N LEU A 53 -9.20 -6.14 -4.15
CA LEU A 53 -8.50 -6.18 -2.86
C LEU A 53 -7.45 -5.05 -2.76
N ASN A 54 -6.71 -4.82 -3.85
CA ASN A 54 -5.73 -3.73 -3.94
C ASN A 54 -6.40 -2.37 -3.79
N LEU A 55 -7.53 -2.16 -4.45
CA LEU A 55 -8.28 -0.91 -4.34
C LEU A 55 -8.69 -0.62 -2.90
N THR A 56 -9.16 -1.64 -2.16
CA THR A 56 -9.50 -1.50 -0.74
C THR A 56 -8.28 -1.08 0.09
N MET A 57 -7.12 -1.68 -0.16
CA MET A 57 -5.87 -1.30 0.51
C MET A 57 -5.46 0.14 0.18
N LEU A 58 -5.51 0.54 -1.10
CA LEU A 58 -5.21 1.90 -1.52
C LEU A 58 -6.14 2.93 -0.88
N GLN A 59 -7.42 2.61 -0.74
CA GLN A 59 -8.40 3.47 -0.05
C GLN A 59 -8.02 3.66 1.42
N GLN A 60 -7.67 2.59 2.13
CA GLN A 60 -7.23 2.65 3.52
C GLN A 60 -5.94 3.44 3.68
N LEU A 61 -4.96 3.19 2.82
CA LEU A 61 -3.69 3.91 2.80
C LEU A 61 -3.91 5.41 2.57
N THR A 62 -4.70 5.76 1.55
CA THR A 62 -5.02 7.16 1.25
C THR A 62 -5.68 7.84 2.44
N SER A 63 -6.67 7.20 3.07
CA SER A 63 -7.35 7.73 4.26
C SER A 63 -6.40 7.97 5.43
N LYS A 64 -5.47 7.05 5.69
CA LYS A 64 -4.44 7.22 6.73
C LYS A 64 -3.50 8.39 6.42
N MET A 65 -3.06 8.52 5.17
CA MET A 65 -2.20 9.63 4.76
C MET A 65 -2.92 10.98 4.81
N GLU A 66 -4.19 11.05 4.42
CA GLU A 66 -5.03 12.24 4.58
C GLU A 66 -5.13 12.64 6.06
N HIS A 67 -5.34 11.67 6.95
CA HIS A 67 -5.37 11.93 8.39
C HIS A 67 -4.04 12.53 8.88
N VAL A 68 -2.89 11.99 8.48
CA VAL A 68 -1.57 12.56 8.84
C VAL A 68 -1.40 13.98 8.27
N ARG A 69 -1.77 14.19 6.99
CA ARG A 69 -1.69 15.50 6.34
C ARG A 69 -2.48 16.57 7.10
N ASP A 70 -3.69 16.22 7.55
CA ASP A 70 -4.66 17.16 8.12
C ASP A 70 -4.42 17.44 9.60
N GLN A 71 -3.55 16.68 10.27
CA GLN A 71 -3.16 16.95 11.64
C GLN A 71 -2.47 18.32 11.82
N ALA A 72 -2.74 18.99 12.93
CA ALA A 72 -2.08 20.25 13.30
C ALA A 72 -0.68 19.99 13.90
N LEU A 73 0.19 19.32 13.15
CA LEU A 73 1.56 18.95 13.53
C LEU A 73 2.58 19.70 12.66
N SER A 74 3.81 19.83 13.20
CA SER A 74 4.95 20.29 12.41
C SER A 74 5.26 19.30 11.28
N PRO A 75 5.90 19.75 10.18
CA PRO A 75 6.29 18.85 9.07
C PRO A 75 7.09 17.63 9.55
N GLN A 76 8.03 17.83 10.48
CA GLN A 76 8.85 16.76 11.05
C GLN A 76 8.00 15.70 11.76
N LYS A 77 7.06 16.14 12.62
CA LYS A 77 6.16 15.21 13.32
C LYS A 77 5.23 14.46 12.37
N LYS A 78 4.81 15.09 11.26
CA LYS A 78 4.03 14.39 10.23
C LYS A 78 4.83 13.28 9.55
N ILE A 79 6.13 13.50 9.31
CA ILE A 79 7.01 12.48 8.74
C ILE A 79 7.16 11.30 9.71
N ASP A 80 7.27 11.55 11.01
CA ASP A 80 7.31 10.48 12.01
C ASP A 80 5.98 9.71 12.06
N GLU A 81 4.83 10.40 11.95
CA GLU A 81 3.50 9.75 11.88
C GLU A 81 3.31 8.93 10.61
N LEU A 82 3.98 9.26 9.49
CA LEU A 82 3.93 8.45 8.28
C LEU A 82 4.46 7.02 8.50
N ALA A 83 5.53 6.84 9.28
CA ALA A 83 6.05 5.50 9.59
C ALA A 83 4.97 4.64 10.25
N ARG A 84 4.28 5.22 11.24
CA ARG A 84 3.18 4.55 11.95
C ARG A 84 2.01 4.25 11.02
N ALA A 85 1.57 5.22 10.22
CA ALA A 85 0.44 5.07 9.31
C ALA A 85 0.70 3.98 8.25
N LEU A 86 1.90 3.94 7.67
CA LEU A 86 2.31 2.92 6.70
C LEU A 86 2.36 1.52 7.34
N TYR A 87 2.92 1.42 8.54
CA TYR A 87 2.98 0.15 9.27
C TYR A 87 1.59 -0.35 9.68
N GLU A 88 0.70 0.53 10.13
CA GLU A 88 -0.68 0.17 10.46
C GLU A 88 -1.44 -0.39 9.25
N VAL A 89 -1.24 0.19 8.05
CA VAL A 89 -1.85 -0.35 6.82
C VAL A 89 -1.28 -1.74 6.49
N TYR A 90 0.03 -1.94 6.67
CA TYR A 90 0.64 -3.26 6.51
C TYR A 90 0.03 -4.28 7.48
N LEU A 91 -0.20 -3.92 8.75
CA LEU A 91 -0.76 -4.81 9.78
C LEU A 91 -2.21 -5.23 9.50
N LEU A 92 -2.98 -4.44 8.75
CA LEU A 92 -4.37 -4.80 8.40
C LEU A 92 -4.44 -6.08 7.55
N ASP A 93 -3.50 -6.24 6.63
CA ASP A 93 -3.43 -7.42 5.75
C ASP A 93 -2.02 -7.56 5.13
N PRO A 94 -1.03 -8.07 5.90
CA PRO A 94 0.37 -8.14 5.46
C PRO A 94 0.56 -8.93 4.17
N LEU A 95 -0.18 -10.04 4.02
CA LEU A 95 -0.09 -10.89 2.84
C LEU A 95 -0.65 -10.22 1.60
N ASN A 96 -1.75 -9.47 1.74
CA ASN A 96 -2.29 -8.71 0.63
C ASN A 96 -1.33 -7.58 0.21
N VAL A 97 -0.74 -6.85 1.16
CA VAL A 97 0.26 -5.81 0.85
C VAL A 97 1.44 -6.40 0.06
N VAL A 98 2.02 -7.51 0.53
CA VAL A 98 3.11 -8.21 -0.17
C VAL A 98 2.67 -8.65 -1.58
N ASN A 99 1.49 -9.26 -1.70
CA ASN A 99 0.96 -9.70 -2.98
C ASN A 99 0.75 -8.52 -3.95
N VAL A 100 0.20 -7.40 -3.47
CA VAL A 100 0.04 -6.17 -4.26
C VAL A 100 1.38 -5.69 -4.79
N LEU A 101 2.38 -5.53 -3.91
CA LEU A 101 3.70 -5.03 -4.29
C LEU A 101 4.43 -5.97 -5.27
N ARG A 102 4.29 -7.29 -5.10
CA ARG A 102 4.90 -8.28 -5.99
C ARG A 102 4.24 -8.35 -7.37
N TYR A 103 2.94 -8.09 -7.44
CA TYR A 103 2.15 -8.33 -8.66
C TYR A 103 1.69 -7.06 -9.39
N GLN A 104 2.14 -5.89 -8.96
CA GLN A 104 1.93 -4.65 -9.72
C GLN A 104 2.76 -4.68 -11.00
N SER A 105 2.11 -4.88 -12.15
CA SER A 105 2.74 -4.73 -13.47
C SER A 105 1.80 -4.00 -14.43
N LYS A 106 2.39 -3.32 -15.40
CA LYS A 106 1.64 -2.61 -16.45
C LYS A 106 0.73 -3.56 -17.23
N GLU A 107 1.22 -4.77 -17.55
CA GLU A 107 0.45 -5.76 -18.28
C GLU A 107 -0.81 -6.21 -17.52
N ARG A 108 -0.74 -6.30 -16.20
CA ARG A 108 -1.90 -6.67 -15.38
C ARG A 108 -2.93 -5.56 -15.31
N LEU A 109 -2.49 -4.32 -15.15
CA LEU A 109 -3.40 -3.18 -15.17
C LEU A 109 -4.19 -3.09 -16.48
N GLN A 110 -3.58 -3.49 -17.60
CA GLN A 110 -4.23 -3.55 -18.91
C GLN A 110 -5.26 -4.67 -19.06
N ARG A 111 -5.22 -5.71 -18.20
CA ARG A 111 -6.20 -6.82 -18.21
C ARG A 111 -7.43 -6.54 -17.35
N LEU A 112 -7.38 -5.50 -16.54
CA LEU A 112 -8.51 -5.13 -15.66
C LEU A 112 -9.65 -4.53 -16.47
N SER A 113 -10.85 -4.68 -15.92
CA SER A 113 -12.01 -3.93 -16.44
C SER A 113 -11.72 -2.41 -16.38
N PRO A 114 -12.15 -1.65 -17.41
CA PRO A 114 -11.80 -0.22 -17.52
C PRO A 114 -12.16 0.61 -16.29
N GLY A 115 -13.32 0.34 -15.68
CA GLY A 115 -13.76 1.04 -14.47
C GLY A 115 -12.86 0.77 -13.25
N LEU A 116 -12.36 -0.47 -13.09
CA LEU A 116 -11.48 -0.84 -11.98
C LEU A 116 -10.07 -0.29 -12.19
N SER A 117 -9.55 -0.36 -13.41
CA SER A 117 -8.26 0.22 -13.78
C SER A 117 -8.23 1.73 -13.53
N SER A 118 -9.29 2.46 -13.92
CA SER A 118 -9.42 3.90 -13.63
C SER A 118 -9.41 4.18 -12.13
N GLN A 119 -10.23 3.46 -11.35
CA GLN A 119 -10.28 3.65 -9.90
C GLN A 119 -8.92 3.43 -9.24
N ILE A 120 -8.19 2.37 -9.60
CA ILE A 120 -6.85 2.10 -9.06
C ILE A 120 -5.90 3.25 -9.41
N SER A 121 -5.91 3.71 -10.66
CA SER A 121 -5.06 4.81 -11.12
C SER A 121 -5.36 6.12 -10.36
N ASP A 122 -6.64 6.41 -10.15
CA ASP A 122 -7.08 7.61 -9.43
C ASP A 122 -6.68 7.56 -7.95
N TYR A 123 -6.88 6.42 -7.28
CA TYR A 123 -6.46 6.26 -5.88
C TYR A 123 -4.94 6.24 -5.73
N THR A 124 -4.21 5.63 -6.64
CA THR A 124 -2.74 5.68 -6.64
C THR A 124 -2.25 7.12 -6.75
N ARG A 125 -2.79 7.88 -7.72
CA ARG A 125 -2.46 9.30 -7.90
C ARG A 125 -2.83 10.12 -6.66
N LYS A 126 -4.02 9.91 -6.11
CA LYS A 126 -4.49 10.58 -4.88
C LYS A 126 -3.56 10.29 -3.71
N CYS A 127 -3.19 9.03 -3.51
CA CYS A 127 -2.27 8.61 -2.44
C CYS A 127 -0.91 9.30 -2.56
N MET A 128 -0.29 9.29 -3.75
CA MET A 128 1.00 9.93 -3.98
C MET A 128 0.95 11.45 -3.85
N ASN A 129 -0.12 12.09 -4.32
CA ASN A 129 -0.32 13.53 -4.14
C ASN A 129 -0.48 13.89 -2.65
N THR A 130 -1.29 13.14 -1.90
CA THR A 130 -1.47 13.36 -0.45
C THR A 130 -0.14 13.21 0.28
N LEU A 131 0.67 12.22 -0.09
CA LEU A 131 2.01 12.05 0.47
C LEU A 131 2.92 13.24 0.15
N ALA A 132 2.90 13.73 -1.10
CA ALA A 132 3.67 14.92 -1.49
C ALA A 132 3.22 16.20 -0.73
N GLU A 133 1.91 16.38 -0.51
CA GLU A 133 1.34 17.52 0.23
C GLU A 133 1.85 17.58 1.69
N ILE A 134 2.17 16.44 2.31
CA ILE A 134 2.76 16.40 3.66
C ILE A 134 4.12 17.10 3.66
N PHE A 135 4.93 16.93 2.61
CA PHE A 135 6.23 17.57 2.48
C PHE A 135 6.14 19.02 1.98
N GLU A 136 5.16 19.31 1.12
CA GLU A 136 5.04 20.61 0.44
C GLU A 136 4.97 21.78 1.42
N LYS A 137 4.21 21.62 2.51
CA LYS A 137 4.10 22.66 3.53
C LYS A 137 5.44 22.97 4.20
N GLY A 138 6.22 21.92 4.50
CA GLY A 138 7.55 22.06 5.10
C GLY A 138 8.57 22.72 4.15
N VAL A 139 8.50 22.39 2.85
CA VAL A 139 9.33 23.02 1.83
C VAL A 139 8.97 24.50 1.67
N ARG A 140 7.68 24.81 1.54
CA ARG A 140 7.21 26.22 1.42
C ARG A 140 7.54 27.09 2.62
N ASN A 141 7.48 26.54 3.82
CA ASN A 141 7.81 27.28 5.04
C ASN A 141 9.32 27.41 5.27
N GLY A 142 10.15 26.70 4.48
CA GLY A 142 11.60 26.66 4.68
C GLY A 142 12.06 25.77 5.84
N ASP A 143 11.18 24.91 6.37
CA ASP A 143 11.50 23.92 7.40
C ASP A 143 12.29 22.73 6.83
N LEU A 144 12.05 22.43 5.56
CA LEU A 144 12.67 21.34 4.81
C LEU A 144 13.52 21.87 3.66
N LEU A 145 14.42 21.02 3.15
CA LEU A 145 15.23 21.32 1.97
C LEU A 145 14.32 21.71 0.79
N ASP A 146 14.73 22.73 0.04
CA ASP A 146 14.05 23.17 -1.18
C ASP A 146 14.27 22.14 -2.29
N ARG A 147 13.39 21.16 -2.33
CA ARG A 147 13.35 20.07 -3.31
C ARG A 147 11.90 19.78 -3.68
N ASN A 148 11.72 19.07 -4.80
CA ASN A 148 10.39 18.68 -5.27
C ASN A 148 9.69 17.77 -4.22
N PRO A 149 8.53 18.15 -3.67
CA PRO A 149 7.80 17.34 -2.71
C PRO A 149 7.40 15.94 -3.23
N ALA A 150 7.16 15.80 -4.54
CA ALA A 150 6.86 14.50 -5.15
C ALA A 150 8.07 13.55 -5.08
N ALA A 151 9.31 14.08 -5.17
CA ALA A 151 10.50 13.24 -5.01
C ALA A 151 10.62 12.68 -3.58
N PHE A 152 10.24 13.45 -2.56
CA PHE A 152 10.17 12.93 -1.19
C PHE A 152 9.09 11.85 -1.05
N ALA A 153 7.94 12.04 -1.68
CA ALA A 153 6.87 11.03 -1.72
C ALA A 153 7.35 9.72 -2.37
N ASP A 154 8.02 9.81 -3.51
CA ASP A 154 8.59 8.66 -4.22
C ASP A 154 9.62 7.91 -3.38
N ILE A 155 10.49 8.64 -2.66
CA ILE A 155 11.49 8.04 -1.75
C ILE A 155 10.79 7.27 -0.63
N VAL A 156 9.81 7.87 0.05
CA VAL A 156 9.06 7.22 1.15
C VAL A 156 8.33 6.00 0.66
N TRP A 157 7.64 6.09 -0.48
CA TRP A 157 6.92 4.95 -1.06
C TRP A 157 7.86 3.82 -1.46
N SER A 158 8.96 4.14 -2.15
CA SER A 158 9.95 3.15 -2.58
C SER A 158 10.62 2.46 -1.39
N LEU A 159 10.93 3.21 -0.35
CA LEU A 159 11.49 2.68 0.89
C LEU A 159 10.52 1.73 1.58
N PHE A 160 9.26 2.13 1.80
CA PHE A 160 8.24 1.27 2.39
C PHE A 160 8.06 -0.01 1.59
N SER A 161 7.89 0.10 0.27
CA SER A 161 7.69 -1.05 -0.62
C SER A 161 8.89 -1.99 -0.59
N GLY A 162 10.11 -1.44 -0.65
CA GLY A 162 11.35 -2.22 -0.57
C GLY A 162 11.51 -2.94 0.76
N LEU A 163 11.21 -2.28 1.88
CA LEU A 163 11.29 -2.89 3.21
C LEU A 163 10.28 -4.02 3.37
N VAL A 164 9.02 -3.84 2.95
CA VAL A 164 7.99 -4.90 3.00
C VAL A 164 8.43 -6.13 2.19
N LEU A 165 8.89 -5.94 0.95
CA LEU A 165 9.34 -7.03 0.09
C LEU A 165 10.59 -7.71 0.64
N TRP A 166 11.49 -6.95 1.25
CA TRP A 166 12.70 -7.49 1.87
C TRP A 166 12.39 -8.33 3.12
N GLU A 167 11.48 -7.84 3.99
CA GLU A 167 11.02 -8.61 5.15
C GLU A 167 10.36 -9.92 4.74
N ASP A 168 9.52 -9.89 3.73
CA ASP A 168 8.88 -11.10 3.21
C ASP A 168 9.92 -12.08 2.61
N THR A 169 10.93 -11.57 1.93
CA THR A 169 12.05 -12.38 1.41
C THR A 169 12.86 -13.03 2.54
N LYS A 170 13.16 -12.30 3.61
CA LYS A 170 13.87 -12.82 4.78
C LYS A 170 13.13 -13.97 5.48
N LYS A 171 11.79 -13.90 5.55
CA LYS A 171 10.96 -14.99 6.08
C LYS A 171 11.18 -16.28 5.28
N GLY A 172 11.33 -16.18 3.97
CA GLY A 172 11.65 -17.32 3.10
C GLY A 172 13.03 -17.96 3.38
N PHE A 173 13.98 -17.20 3.94
CA PHE A 173 15.30 -17.71 4.35
C PHE A 173 15.38 -18.17 5.81
N GLY A 174 14.24 -18.27 6.51
CA GLY A 174 14.20 -18.73 7.91
C GLY A 174 14.64 -17.67 8.93
N SER A 175 14.74 -16.42 8.56
CA SER A 175 15.00 -15.32 9.49
C SER A 175 13.76 -15.08 10.36
N GLY A 176 13.82 -15.46 11.63
CA GLY A 176 12.66 -15.47 12.54
C GLY A 176 12.30 -14.14 13.18
N LYS A 177 13.01 -13.03 12.88
CA LYS A 177 12.73 -11.71 13.47
C LYS A 177 12.04 -10.82 12.45
N ASP A 178 10.84 -10.35 12.77
CA ASP A 178 10.17 -9.27 12.04
C ASP A 178 10.77 -7.93 12.49
N LEU A 179 11.50 -7.29 11.59
CA LEU A 179 12.15 -5.99 11.82
C LEU A 179 11.52 -4.87 10.98
N LEU A 180 10.37 -5.09 10.35
CA LEU A 180 9.75 -4.11 9.46
C LEU A 180 9.50 -2.79 10.18
N GLN A 181 8.80 -2.84 11.32
CA GLN A 181 8.45 -1.63 12.08
C GLN A 181 9.70 -0.84 12.50
N PRO A 182 10.65 -1.40 13.26
CA PRO A 182 11.80 -0.63 13.72
C PRO A 182 12.70 -0.15 12.56
N THR A 183 12.76 -0.90 11.46
CA THR A 183 13.54 -0.48 10.29
C THR A 183 12.85 0.66 9.55
N LEU A 184 11.52 0.62 9.43
CA LEU A 184 10.74 1.69 8.81
C LEU A 184 10.82 2.99 9.63
N GLU A 185 10.69 2.89 10.96
CA GLU A 185 10.83 4.03 11.87
C GLU A 185 12.23 4.65 11.76
N LEU A 186 13.28 3.83 11.82
CA LEU A 186 14.67 4.30 11.66
C LEU A 186 14.90 4.97 10.30
N ALA A 187 14.38 4.38 9.22
CA ALA A 187 14.58 4.90 7.88
C ALA A 187 13.89 6.27 7.70
N LEU A 188 12.67 6.44 8.21
CA LEU A 188 11.99 7.74 8.17
C LEU A 188 12.62 8.75 9.14
N GLU A 189 13.16 8.32 10.27
CA GLU A 189 13.96 9.20 11.13
C GLU A 189 15.21 9.72 10.41
N VAL A 190 15.94 8.85 9.70
CA VAL A 190 17.13 9.24 8.89
C VAL A 190 16.73 10.23 7.79
N ILE A 191 15.64 9.96 7.07
CA ILE A 191 15.10 10.89 6.06
C ILE A 191 14.75 12.23 6.71
N ASN A 192 13.97 12.22 7.80
CA ASN A 192 13.50 13.41 8.48
C ASN A 192 14.66 14.30 8.95
N ARG A 193 15.74 13.71 9.50
CA ARG A 193 16.96 14.44 9.86
C ARG A 193 17.70 14.98 8.62
N GLY A 194 17.79 14.18 7.55
CA GLY A 194 18.54 14.54 6.33
C GLY A 194 17.87 15.61 5.48
N ILE A 195 16.53 15.74 5.55
CA ILE A 195 15.79 16.74 4.76
C ILE A 195 15.48 18.02 5.54
N LYS A 196 15.77 18.04 6.84
CA LYS A 196 15.61 19.25 7.64
C LYS A 196 16.58 20.32 7.16
N LYS A 197 16.07 21.52 6.93
CA LYS A 197 16.96 22.67 6.62
C LYS A 197 17.72 23.04 7.89
N THR A 198 19.03 22.95 7.82
CA THR A 198 19.92 23.46 8.89
C THR A 198 20.18 24.93 8.61
N ASP A 199 19.95 25.78 9.59
CA ASP A 199 20.42 27.15 9.51
C ASP A 199 21.95 27.10 9.42
N VAL A 200 22.49 27.42 8.23
CA VAL A 200 23.91 27.62 8.06
C VAL A 200 24.22 28.98 8.71
N HIS A 201 24.82 28.95 9.87
CA HIS A 201 25.39 30.14 10.51
C HIS A 201 26.62 30.61 9.75
#